data_ec01541e8990a23eba607ced9561a28b
#
_entry.id   ec01541e8990a23eba607ced9561a28b
#
_cell.length_a   1.000
_cell.length_b   1.000
_cell.length_c   1.000
_cell.angle_alpha   90.00
_cell.angle_beta   90.00
_cell.angle_gamma   90.00
#
_symmetry.space_group_name_H-M   'P 1'
#
loop_
_entity.id
_entity.type
_entity.pdbx_description
1 polymer ?
#
loop_
_entity_poly.entity_id
_entity_poly.type
_entity_poly.pdbx_seq_one_letter_code
_entity_poly.pdbx_strand_id
1 'polypeptide(L)'
;PALQLQRKQRKDGTWGGKVHAADQRKLEPCLENALLALFNYGWNRETKPVKAAAKTLRTFLTQKKDLKFFEFQKAVKADERRERYYRWFLRIVALGLLIRAGYLDDRSRMAVLELLDRTAGFVDNPVARSPVEEIGASHPLIRPAAWRDGYPFIPDVYLVRIFAYSPWLLDGELAKMRLKKVFDYIMSPTYQELAPDLGLVRTAKGSFVKGHGLRIRPLEYYQKHGHLDELLVLFGLLSQLGLINRYPLLMSHFEWLHSQQNRDGRWNLPTKLLSEGSRWTSLLRIEKDWRSPARKEADMTFRMLLLFKNQWERQVRMLDRRDDGYPI
;
A
#
# COMPACT_ATOMS: atom_id res chain seq x y z
N PRO A 1 1.43 9.34 21.88
CA PRO A 1 1.57 8.06 21.15
C PRO A 1 2.96 7.91 20.51
N ALA A 2 3.48 8.88 19.73
CA ALA A 2 4.78 8.80 19.05
C ALA A 2 5.95 8.56 20.02
N LEU A 3 6.02 9.29 21.14
CA LEU A 3 7.04 9.10 22.17
C LEU A 3 6.96 7.72 22.85
N GLN A 4 5.75 7.15 22.97
CA GLN A 4 5.59 5.79 23.48
C GLN A 4 6.15 4.76 22.51
N LEU A 5 5.94 4.93 21.20
CA LEU A 5 6.56 4.10 20.17
C LEU A 5 8.07 4.23 20.22
N GLN A 6 8.61 5.44 20.32
CA GLN A 6 10.06 5.66 20.44
C GLN A 6 10.66 4.91 21.62
N ARG A 7 10.04 4.96 22.81
CA ARG A 7 10.52 4.28 24.02
C ARG A 7 10.53 2.75 23.88
N LYS A 8 9.69 2.18 23.03
CA LYS A 8 9.60 0.73 22.76
C LYS A 8 10.52 0.27 21.65
N GLN A 9 11.26 1.18 20.98
CA GLN A 9 12.20 0.81 19.94
C GLN A 9 13.42 0.08 20.55
N ARG A 10 13.81 -1.03 19.94
CA ARG A 10 14.96 -1.83 20.33
C ARG A 10 16.25 -1.18 19.83
N LYS A 11 17.39 -1.60 20.38
CA LYS A 11 18.74 -1.13 19.98
C LYS A 11 19.02 -1.38 18.49
N ASP A 12 18.45 -2.44 17.90
CA ASP A 12 18.57 -2.77 16.48
C ASP A 12 17.65 -1.93 15.57
N GLY A 13 16.92 -0.96 16.10
CA GLY A 13 16.02 -0.09 15.36
C GLY A 13 14.64 -0.70 15.08
N THR A 14 14.37 -1.91 15.55
CA THR A 14 13.08 -2.60 15.33
C THR A 14 12.11 -2.45 16.49
N TRP A 15 10.86 -2.85 16.25
CA TRP A 15 9.85 -3.10 17.27
C TRP A 15 9.45 -4.57 17.21
N GLY A 16 9.45 -5.25 18.35
CA GLY A 16 9.12 -6.68 18.44
C GLY A 16 10.08 -7.63 17.72
N GLY A 17 11.20 -7.13 17.16
CA GLY A 17 12.20 -7.95 16.46
C GLY A 17 11.72 -8.51 15.11
N LYS A 18 10.67 -7.92 14.49
CA LYS A 18 10.09 -8.33 13.22
C LYS A 18 9.95 -7.10 12.30
N VAL A 19 10.11 -7.30 10.99
CA VAL A 19 9.85 -6.25 9.98
C VAL A 19 8.36 -6.19 9.68
N HIS A 20 7.74 -7.32 9.46
CA HIS A 20 6.33 -7.47 9.12
C HIS A 20 5.68 -8.51 10.04
N ALA A 21 4.41 -8.37 10.33
CA ALA A 21 3.60 -9.33 11.06
C ALA A 21 2.42 -9.80 10.21
N ALA A 22 2.30 -11.11 10.00
CA ALA A 22 1.23 -11.68 9.18
C ALA A 22 -0.14 -11.48 9.82
N ASP A 23 -0.25 -11.68 11.14
CA ASP A 23 -1.48 -11.37 11.89
C ASP A 23 -1.52 -9.90 12.29
N GLN A 24 -2.06 -9.09 11.38
CA GLN A 24 -2.18 -7.65 11.61
C GLN A 24 -3.40 -7.25 12.45
N ARG A 25 -4.27 -8.19 12.82
CA ARG A 25 -5.39 -7.94 13.74
C ARG A 25 -4.89 -7.70 15.17
N LYS A 26 -3.80 -8.33 15.53
CA LYS A 26 -3.05 -7.98 16.73
C LYS A 26 -2.07 -6.90 16.33
N LEU A 27 -2.29 -5.68 16.78
CA LEU A 27 -1.33 -4.57 16.65
C LEU A 27 -0.04 -4.86 17.42
N GLU A 28 0.55 -6.02 17.18
CA GLU A 28 1.88 -6.30 17.69
C GLU A 28 2.85 -5.30 17.05
N PRO A 29 3.69 -4.67 17.86
CA PRO A 29 4.65 -3.72 17.36
C PRO A 29 5.68 -4.46 16.48
N CYS A 30 5.44 -4.45 15.17
CA CYS A 30 6.45 -4.75 14.18
C CYS A 30 7.01 -3.44 13.60
N LEU A 31 8.14 -3.53 12.92
CA LEU A 31 8.81 -2.35 12.37
C LEU A 31 7.90 -1.60 11.38
N GLU A 32 7.19 -2.32 10.51
CA GLU A 32 6.26 -1.72 9.55
C GLU A 32 5.16 -0.91 10.25
N ASN A 33 4.43 -1.52 11.18
CA ASN A 33 3.31 -0.86 11.86
C ASN A 33 3.76 0.36 12.67
N ALA A 34 4.91 0.24 13.36
CA ALA A 34 5.46 1.34 14.14
C ALA A 34 5.88 2.52 13.26
N LEU A 35 6.57 2.25 12.13
CA LEU A 35 6.96 3.30 11.20
C LEU A 35 5.75 3.96 10.53
N LEU A 36 4.74 3.18 10.09
CA LEU A 36 3.53 3.74 9.51
C LEU A 36 2.81 4.68 10.48
N ALA A 37 2.75 4.31 11.78
CA ALA A 37 2.23 5.19 12.81
C ALA A 37 3.09 6.45 13.01
N LEU A 38 4.42 6.32 13.07
CA LEU A 38 5.33 7.46 13.20
C LEU A 38 5.21 8.42 12.00
N PHE A 39 5.08 7.90 10.78
CA PHE A 39 4.86 8.72 9.58
C PHE A 39 3.53 9.48 9.65
N ASN A 40 2.48 8.89 10.22
CA ASN A 40 1.23 9.58 10.45
C ASN A 40 1.36 10.74 11.44
N TYR A 41 2.34 10.69 12.35
CA TYR A 41 2.71 11.80 13.25
C TYR A 41 3.69 12.79 12.62
N GLY A 42 3.96 12.71 11.32
CA GLY A 42 4.87 13.61 10.61
C GLY A 42 6.36 13.30 10.79
N TRP A 43 6.69 12.14 11.43
CA TRP A 43 8.09 11.75 11.59
C TRP A 43 8.65 11.23 10.26
N ASN A 44 9.91 11.57 9.99
CA ASN A 44 10.60 11.27 8.72
C ASN A 44 12.07 10.89 8.97
N ARG A 45 12.85 10.83 7.91
CA ARG A 45 14.28 10.48 7.94
C ARG A 45 15.14 11.33 8.89
N GLU A 46 14.70 12.49 9.29
CA GLU A 46 15.46 13.37 10.19
C GLU A 46 15.31 12.98 11.66
N THR A 47 14.28 12.21 12.00
CA THR A 47 14.02 11.79 13.38
C THR A 47 14.84 10.56 13.77
N LYS A 48 15.33 10.54 15.02
CA LYS A 48 16.20 9.46 15.53
C LYS A 48 15.62 8.06 15.39
N PRO A 49 14.35 7.78 15.73
CA PRO A 49 13.76 6.43 15.57
C PRO A 49 13.69 5.98 14.12
N VAL A 50 13.34 6.89 13.20
CA VAL A 50 13.26 6.56 11.76
C VAL A 50 14.66 6.29 11.20
N LYS A 51 15.68 7.08 11.59
CA LYS A 51 17.09 6.83 11.23
C LYS A 51 17.55 5.43 11.68
N ALA A 52 17.26 5.06 12.92
CA ALA A 52 17.62 3.75 13.45
C ALA A 52 16.93 2.61 12.70
N ALA A 53 15.63 2.73 12.43
CA ALA A 53 14.88 1.75 11.65
C ALA A 53 15.38 1.65 10.20
N ALA A 54 15.69 2.77 9.55
CA ALA A 54 16.20 2.79 8.19
C ALA A 54 17.53 2.04 8.03
N LYS A 55 18.40 2.07 9.03
CA LYS A 55 19.65 1.28 9.05
C LYS A 55 19.36 -0.21 8.91
N THR A 56 18.37 -0.71 9.65
CA THR A 56 17.92 -2.11 9.56
C THR A 56 17.23 -2.42 8.24
N LEU A 57 16.33 -1.54 7.77
CA LEU A 57 15.62 -1.74 6.49
C LEU A 57 16.59 -1.83 5.30
N ARG A 58 17.65 -1.03 5.28
CA ARG A 58 18.68 -1.06 4.22
C ARG A 58 19.38 -2.42 4.11
N THR A 59 19.48 -3.19 5.18
CA THR A 59 20.06 -4.54 5.12
C THR A 59 19.26 -5.47 4.21
N PHE A 60 17.94 -5.32 4.13
CA PHE A 60 17.10 -6.11 3.24
C PHE A 60 17.28 -5.78 1.76
N LEU A 61 17.72 -4.56 1.44
CA LEU A 61 18.03 -4.16 0.07
C LEU A 61 19.41 -4.68 -0.40
N THR A 62 20.30 -5.00 0.53
CA THR A 62 21.71 -5.32 0.25
C THR A 62 22.09 -6.75 0.49
N GLN A 63 21.50 -7.40 1.49
CA GLN A 63 21.89 -8.73 1.96
C GLN A 63 21.02 -9.81 1.34
N LYS A 64 21.66 -10.89 0.85
CA LYS A 64 20.97 -11.99 0.17
C LYS A 64 20.37 -13.03 1.13
N LYS A 65 20.74 -13.06 2.41
CA LYS A 65 20.49 -14.23 3.29
C LYS A 65 19.78 -13.96 4.63
N ASP A 66 19.60 -12.73 5.06
CA ASP A 66 19.08 -12.47 6.41
C ASP A 66 17.54 -12.35 6.45
N LEU A 67 16.88 -13.41 6.93
CA LEU A 67 15.43 -13.47 7.18
C LEU A 67 15.09 -13.41 8.69
N LYS A 68 16.04 -13.02 9.55
CA LYS A 68 15.87 -13.09 11.01
C LYS A 68 14.72 -12.26 11.58
N PHE A 69 14.29 -11.23 10.85
CA PHE A 69 13.20 -10.35 11.26
C PHE A 69 11.83 -10.77 10.69
N PHE A 70 11.76 -11.94 10.05
CA PHE A 70 10.51 -12.48 9.54
C PHE A 70 9.95 -13.53 10.51
N GLU A 71 8.66 -13.45 10.86
CA GLU A 71 8.03 -14.30 11.87
C GLU A 71 8.01 -15.79 11.53
N PHE A 72 7.91 -16.12 10.23
CA PHE A 72 7.88 -17.51 9.73
C PHE A 72 9.27 -18.01 9.29
N GLN A 73 10.32 -17.51 9.88
CA GLN A 73 11.71 -17.78 9.47
C GLN A 73 12.05 -19.28 9.30
N LYS A 74 11.60 -20.14 10.23
CA LYS A 74 11.86 -21.59 10.15
C LYS A 74 11.14 -22.24 8.96
N ALA A 75 9.86 -21.88 8.73
CA ALA A 75 9.07 -22.41 7.62
C ALA A 75 9.59 -21.93 6.27
N VAL A 76 10.04 -20.66 6.20
CA VAL A 76 10.62 -20.07 5.01
C VAL A 76 11.93 -20.74 4.61
N LYS A 77 12.86 -20.96 5.55
CA LYS A 77 14.17 -21.59 5.28
C LYS A 77 14.06 -23.05 4.83
N ALA A 78 12.96 -23.71 5.10
CA ALA A 78 12.75 -25.09 4.72
C ALA A 78 12.19 -25.29 3.30
N ASP A 79 11.86 -24.20 2.58
CA ASP A 79 11.29 -24.23 1.23
C ASP A 79 11.91 -23.08 0.40
N GLU A 80 12.68 -23.43 -0.63
CA GLU A 80 13.43 -22.47 -1.46
C GLU A 80 12.53 -21.50 -2.22
N ARG A 81 11.38 -21.98 -2.73
CA ARG A 81 10.40 -21.13 -3.45
C ARG A 81 9.81 -20.10 -2.50
N ARG A 82 9.44 -20.53 -1.29
CA ARG A 82 8.93 -19.69 -0.23
C ARG A 82 9.98 -18.68 0.23
N GLU A 83 11.24 -19.09 0.35
CA GLU A 83 12.34 -18.21 0.70
C GLU A 83 12.52 -17.11 -0.35
N ARG A 84 12.56 -17.45 -1.65
CA ARG A 84 12.67 -16.47 -2.74
C ARG A 84 11.51 -15.47 -2.73
N TYR A 85 10.28 -15.96 -2.54
CA TYR A 85 9.10 -15.11 -2.42
C TYR A 85 9.24 -14.10 -1.29
N TYR A 86 9.54 -14.55 -0.07
CA TYR A 86 9.63 -13.66 1.09
C TYR A 86 10.83 -12.72 1.04
N ARG A 87 11.90 -13.06 0.34
CA ARG A 87 12.99 -12.11 0.07
C ARG A 87 12.51 -10.93 -0.75
N TRP A 88 11.75 -11.17 -1.80
CA TRP A 88 11.13 -10.11 -2.57
C TRP A 88 10.15 -9.31 -1.73
N PHE A 89 9.26 -9.98 -1.02
CA PHE A 89 8.27 -9.34 -0.16
C PHE A 89 8.93 -8.41 0.86
N LEU A 90 9.94 -8.87 1.60
CA LEU A 90 10.65 -8.04 2.59
C LEU A 90 11.39 -6.86 1.94
N ARG A 91 11.94 -7.03 0.74
CA ARG A 91 12.53 -5.92 -0.03
C ARG A 91 11.48 -4.88 -0.39
N ILE A 92 10.32 -5.30 -0.86
CA ILE A 92 9.21 -4.42 -1.22
C ILE A 92 8.73 -3.65 0.01
N VAL A 93 8.50 -4.33 1.14
CA VAL A 93 8.11 -3.68 2.40
C VAL A 93 9.19 -2.69 2.86
N ALA A 94 10.46 -3.10 2.88
CA ALA A 94 11.57 -2.27 3.33
C ALA A 94 11.73 -1.02 2.44
N LEU A 95 11.68 -1.20 1.11
CA LEU A 95 11.78 -0.10 0.16
C LEU A 95 10.62 0.89 0.33
N GLY A 96 9.39 0.40 0.45
CA GLY A 96 8.22 1.27 0.65
C GLY A 96 8.30 2.12 1.91
N LEU A 97 8.84 1.56 3.00
CA LEU A 97 9.07 2.30 4.24
C LEU A 97 10.20 3.32 4.12
N LEU A 98 11.30 2.96 3.45
CA LEU A 98 12.43 3.88 3.20
C LEU A 98 12.01 5.06 2.32
N ILE A 99 11.31 4.81 1.23
CA ILE A 99 10.81 5.85 0.32
C ILE A 99 9.85 6.79 1.06
N ARG A 100 8.90 6.25 1.81
CA ARG A 100 7.97 7.06 2.60
C ARG A 100 8.67 7.88 3.69
N ALA A 101 9.77 7.39 4.23
CA ALA A 101 10.60 8.13 5.18
C ALA A 101 11.42 9.27 4.53
N GLY A 102 11.51 9.32 3.19
CA GLY A 102 12.26 10.32 2.43
C GLY A 102 13.68 9.90 2.02
N TYR A 103 14.00 8.61 2.06
CA TYR A 103 15.27 8.09 1.54
C TYR A 103 15.16 7.83 0.04
N LEU A 104 15.69 8.77 -0.77
CA LEU A 104 15.60 8.79 -2.23
C LEU A 104 16.99 8.79 -2.90
N ASP A 105 17.92 8.02 -2.34
CA ASP A 105 19.23 7.80 -2.97
C ASP A 105 19.10 7.02 -4.29
N ASP A 106 20.14 7.06 -5.14
CA ASP A 106 20.11 6.42 -6.47
C ASP A 106 19.79 4.93 -6.40
N ARG A 107 20.26 4.25 -5.36
CA ARG A 107 19.98 2.83 -5.15
C ARG A 107 18.48 2.59 -4.91
N SER A 108 17.86 3.41 -4.09
CA SER A 108 16.41 3.33 -3.82
C SER A 108 15.63 3.66 -5.08
N ARG A 109 16.05 4.66 -5.85
CA ARG A 109 15.41 5.02 -7.13
C ARG A 109 15.51 3.89 -8.15
N MET A 110 16.69 3.29 -8.33
CA MET A 110 16.88 2.15 -9.21
C MET A 110 16.02 0.95 -8.82
N ALA A 111 15.92 0.66 -7.50
CA ALA A 111 15.05 -0.41 -7.01
C ALA A 111 13.56 -0.15 -7.27
N VAL A 112 13.10 1.10 -7.17
CA VAL A 112 11.72 1.48 -7.54
C VAL A 112 11.47 1.29 -9.02
N LEU A 113 12.39 1.74 -9.89
CA LEU A 113 12.27 1.55 -11.34
C LEU A 113 12.27 0.07 -11.73
N GLU A 114 13.10 -0.76 -11.10
CA GLU A 114 13.09 -2.21 -11.28
C GLU A 114 11.73 -2.82 -10.93
N LEU A 115 11.15 -2.45 -9.79
CA LEU A 115 9.83 -2.94 -9.38
C LEU A 115 8.72 -2.47 -10.32
N LEU A 116 8.78 -1.23 -10.78
CA LEU A 116 7.82 -0.72 -11.76
C LEU A 116 7.92 -1.46 -13.08
N ASP A 117 9.14 -1.70 -13.58
CA ASP A 117 9.38 -2.46 -14.81
C ASP A 117 8.85 -3.91 -14.71
N ARG A 118 9.13 -4.59 -13.60
CA ARG A 118 8.66 -5.94 -13.34
C ARG A 118 7.13 -6.01 -13.25
N THR A 119 6.51 -5.03 -12.59
CA THR A 119 5.05 -4.95 -12.44
C THR A 119 4.39 -4.64 -13.78
N ALA A 120 4.92 -3.70 -14.55
CA ALA A 120 4.44 -3.40 -15.91
C ALA A 120 4.63 -4.60 -16.85
N GLY A 121 5.77 -5.29 -16.76
CA GLY A 121 6.04 -6.51 -17.52
C GLY A 121 5.11 -7.68 -17.14
N PHE A 122 4.63 -7.77 -15.91
CA PHE A 122 3.56 -8.68 -15.55
C PHE A 122 2.25 -8.31 -16.27
N VAL A 123 1.89 -7.02 -16.29
CA VAL A 123 0.66 -6.54 -16.95
C VAL A 123 0.69 -6.80 -18.48
N ASP A 124 1.87 -6.72 -19.10
CA ASP A 124 2.07 -7.03 -20.52
C ASP A 124 1.98 -8.53 -20.84
N ASN A 125 2.16 -9.39 -19.84
CA ASN A 125 2.12 -10.81 -20.04
C ASN A 125 0.65 -11.28 -20.22
N PRO A 126 0.34 -12.14 -21.21
CA PRO A 126 -1.02 -12.69 -21.38
C PRO A 126 -1.61 -13.31 -20.11
N VAL A 127 -0.78 -13.82 -19.18
CA VAL A 127 -1.22 -14.36 -17.90
C VAL A 127 -1.94 -13.32 -17.02
N ALA A 128 -1.70 -12.03 -17.22
CA ALA A 128 -2.39 -10.98 -16.46
C ALA A 128 -3.91 -10.97 -16.68
N ARG A 129 -4.39 -11.52 -17.81
CA ARG A 129 -5.84 -11.70 -18.10
C ARG A 129 -6.50 -12.79 -17.24
N SER A 130 -5.71 -13.75 -16.74
CA SER A 130 -6.17 -14.81 -15.84
C SER A 130 -5.01 -15.28 -14.95
N PRO A 131 -4.63 -14.46 -13.95
CA PRO A 131 -3.41 -14.72 -13.17
C PRO A 131 -3.58 -15.84 -12.14
N VAL A 132 -4.81 -16.30 -11.92
CA VAL A 132 -5.18 -17.38 -10.99
C VAL A 132 -5.87 -18.52 -11.73
N GLU A 133 -5.87 -19.71 -11.12
CA GLU A 133 -6.44 -20.91 -11.75
C GLU A 133 -7.97 -20.83 -11.84
N GLU A 134 -8.62 -20.33 -10.76
CA GLU A 134 -10.08 -20.23 -10.66
C GLU A 134 -10.48 -18.81 -10.24
N ILE A 135 -10.86 -17.98 -11.20
CA ILE A 135 -11.36 -16.64 -10.91
C ILE A 135 -12.72 -16.78 -10.21
N GLY A 136 -12.90 -16.04 -9.09
CA GLY A 136 -14.12 -16.08 -8.28
C GLY A 136 -14.09 -17.08 -7.11
N ALA A 137 -13.13 -18.02 -7.07
CA ALA A 137 -12.90 -18.82 -5.87
C ALA A 137 -12.42 -17.94 -4.69
N SER A 138 -12.76 -18.32 -3.45
CA SER A 138 -12.37 -17.58 -2.26
C SER A 138 -10.85 -17.48 -2.06
N HIS A 139 -10.14 -18.54 -2.48
CA HIS A 139 -8.68 -18.65 -2.37
C HIS A 139 -8.07 -19.33 -3.61
N PRO A 140 -8.13 -18.69 -4.79
CA PRO A 140 -7.63 -19.26 -6.03
C PRO A 140 -6.10 -19.36 -6.00
N LEU A 141 -5.55 -20.37 -6.70
CA LEU A 141 -4.11 -20.52 -6.83
C LEU A 141 -3.55 -19.60 -7.90
N ILE A 142 -2.45 -18.94 -7.59
CA ILE A 142 -1.70 -18.13 -8.57
C ILE A 142 -1.03 -19.08 -9.58
N ARG A 143 -1.28 -18.84 -10.87
CA ARG A 143 -0.71 -19.63 -11.96
C ARG A 143 0.82 -19.56 -11.97
N PRO A 144 1.51 -20.66 -12.26
CA PRO A 144 2.98 -20.65 -12.39
C PRO A 144 3.50 -19.61 -13.39
N ALA A 145 2.78 -19.38 -14.50
CA ALA A 145 3.15 -18.40 -15.52
C ALA A 145 3.15 -16.93 -15.01
N ALA A 146 2.47 -16.64 -13.90
CA ALA A 146 2.49 -15.31 -13.28
C ALA A 146 3.78 -15.01 -12.49
N TRP A 147 4.65 -16.01 -12.32
CA TRP A 147 5.88 -15.90 -11.54
C TRP A 147 7.06 -15.45 -12.41
N ARG A 148 7.81 -14.49 -11.88
CA ARG A 148 9.10 -14.06 -12.44
C ARG A 148 10.12 -13.96 -11.30
N ASP A 149 11.25 -14.64 -11.42
CA ASP A 149 12.35 -14.63 -10.43
C ASP A 149 11.91 -14.96 -9.00
N GLY A 150 10.92 -15.85 -8.86
CA GLY A 150 10.42 -16.31 -7.57
C GLY A 150 9.37 -15.41 -6.90
N TYR A 151 8.79 -14.44 -7.64
CA TYR A 151 7.73 -13.57 -7.14
C TYR A 151 6.66 -13.30 -8.22
N PRO A 152 5.36 -13.38 -7.88
CA PRO A 152 4.30 -12.94 -8.78
C PRO A 152 4.12 -11.42 -8.63
N PHE A 153 4.50 -10.67 -9.66
CA PHE A 153 4.43 -9.21 -9.65
C PHE A 153 3.01 -8.66 -9.93
N ILE A 154 1.98 -9.41 -9.53
CA ILE A 154 0.59 -8.93 -9.50
C ILE A 154 0.58 -7.69 -8.59
N PRO A 155 0.09 -6.52 -9.05
CA PRO A 155 0.05 -5.32 -8.24
C PRO A 155 -0.68 -5.56 -6.91
N ASP A 156 -0.06 -5.17 -5.81
CA ASP A 156 -0.65 -5.23 -4.48
C ASP A 156 -0.43 -3.91 -3.73
N VAL A 157 -1.03 -3.77 -2.56
CA VAL A 157 -0.94 -2.55 -1.76
C VAL A 157 0.50 -2.16 -1.40
N TYR A 158 1.41 -3.14 -1.30
CA TYR A 158 2.82 -2.87 -0.97
C TYR A 158 3.57 -2.26 -2.15
N LEU A 159 3.38 -2.80 -3.36
CA LEU A 159 3.94 -2.24 -4.60
C LEU A 159 3.38 -0.85 -4.86
N VAL A 160 2.05 -0.69 -4.77
CA VAL A 160 1.39 0.60 -4.98
C VAL A 160 1.84 1.65 -3.95
N ARG A 161 2.10 1.26 -2.71
CA ARG A 161 2.68 2.16 -1.70
C ARG A 161 4.04 2.72 -2.12
N ILE A 162 4.90 1.90 -2.72
CA ILE A 162 6.20 2.36 -3.25
C ILE A 162 5.98 3.41 -4.33
N PHE A 163 5.12 3.12 -5.31
CA PHE A 163 4.84 4.04 -6.40
C PHE A 163 4.18 5.34 -5.92
N ALA A 164 3.23 5.25 -4.99
CA ALA A 164 2.53 6.40 -4.41
C ALA A 164 3.49 7.38 -3.72
N TYR A 165 4.49 6.88 -3.01
CA TYR A 165 5.50 7.74 -2.37
C TYR A 165 6.73 8.02 -3.25
N SER A 166 6.64 7.74 -4.55
CA SER A 166 7.67 8.04 -5.57
C SER A 166 7.14 8.99 -6.66
N PRO A 167 6.66 10.21 -6.31
CA PRO A 167 6.02 11.10 -7.29
C PRO A 167 6.95 11.55 -8.42
N TRP A 168 8.25 11.42 -8.27
CA TRP A 168 9.24 11.66 -9.32
C TRP A 168 9.11 10.68 -10.50
N LEU A 169 8.40 9.55 -10.36
CA LEU A 169 8.06 8.66 -11.47
C LEU A 169 7.21 9.36 -12.54
N LEU A 170 6.49 10.40 -12.16
CA LEU A 170 5.67 11.20 -13.07
C LEU A 170 6.48 12.20 -13.91
N ASP A 171 7.77 12.39 -13.59
CA ASP A 171 8.65 13.32 -14.31
C ASP A 171 9.28 12.68 -15.57
N GLY A 172 9.31 11.33 -15.64
CA GLY A 172 9.87 10.59 -16.77
C GLY A 172 8.77 9.89 -17.59
N GLU A 173 8.70 10.17 -18.90
CA GLU A 173 7.65 9.64 -19.78
C GLU A 173 7.52 8.12 -19.74
N LEU A 174 8.64 7.38 -19.79
CA LEU A 174 8.61 5.91 -19.74
C LEU A 174 8.05 5.40 -18.40
N ALA A 175 8.47 6.00 -17.29
CA ALA A 175 8.00 5.61 -15.95
C ALA A 175 6.50 5.94 -15.79
N LYS A 176 6.09 7.11 -16.27
CA LYS A 176 4.68 7.56 -16.27
C LYS A 176 3.81 6.62 -17.11
N MET A 177 4.25 6.24 -18.31
CA MET A 177 3.55 5.29 -19.17
C MET A 177 3.39 3.91 -18.52
N ARG A 178 4.46 3.37 -17.91
CA ARG A 178 4.40 2.09 -17.16
C ARG A 178 3.48 2.18 -15.96
N LEU A 179 3.54 3.29 -15.22
CA LEU A 179 2.68 3.53 -14.07
C LEU A 179 1.22 3.57 -14.49
N LYS A 180 0.88 4.32 -15.56
CA LYS A 180 -0.46 4.37 -16.15
C LYS A 180 -0.95 2.95 -16.46
N LYS A 181 -0.16 2.15 -17.18
CA LYS A 181 -0.50 0.77 -17.54
C LYS A 181 -0.81 -0.10 -16.30
N VAL A 182 0.00 -0.01 -15.26
CA VAL A 182 -0.21 -0.76 -14.01
C VAL A 182 -1.55 -0.37 -13.37
N PHE A 183 -1.89 0.93 -13.35
CA PHE A 183 -3.14 1.38 -12.77
C PHE A 183 -4.36 1.12 -13.65
N ASP A 184 -4.24 1.19 -14.97
CA ASP A 184 -5.29 0.76 -15.90
C ASP A 184 -5.62 -0.73 -15.69
N TYR A 185 -4.61 -1.56 -15.45
CA TYR A 185 -4.82 -2.97 -15.08
C TYR A 185 -5.49 -3.11 -13.71
N ILE A 186 -5.04 -2.40 -12.67
CA ILE A 186 -5.67 -2.41 -11.35
C ILE A 186 -7.16 -2.04 -11.45
N MET A 187 -7.50 -1.06 -12.27
CA MET A 187 -8.89 -0.61 -12.45
C MET A 187 -9.69 -1.48 -13.43
N SER A 188 -9.09 -2.48 -14.07
CA SER A 188 -9.78 -3.38 -14.99
C SER A 188 -10.71 -4.36 -14.25
N PRO A 189 -11.81 -4.82 -14.90
CA PRO A 189 -12.66 -5.86 -14.35
C PRO A 189 -11.89 -7.10 -13.93
N THR A 190 -10.95 -7.55 -14.76
CA THR A 190 -10.10 -8.72 -14.48
C THR A 190 -9.41 -8.65 -13.11
N TYR A 191 -8.81 -7.49 -12.79
CA TYR A 191 -8.14 -7.33 -11.50
C TYR A 191 -9.15 -7.18 -10.36
N GLN A 192 -10.24 -6.42 -10.58
CA GLN A 192 -11.24 -6.15 -9.55
C GLN A 192 -12.06 -7.40 -9.15
N GLU A 193 -12.09 -8.42 -9.99
CA GLU A 193 -12.71 -9.74 -9.73
C GLU A 193 -11.78 -10.69 -8.97
N LEU A 194 -10.48 -10.41 -8.87
CA LEU A 194 -9.57 -11.23 -8.06
C LEU A 194 -9.99 -11.26 -6.60
N ALA A 195 -9.61 -12.33 -5.89
CA ALA A 195 -9.81 -12.41 -4.45
C ALA A 195 -9.10 -11.26 -3.71
N PRO A 196 -9.60 -10.81 -2.53
CA PRO A 196 -8.99 -9.70 -1.78
C PRO A 196 -7.51 -9.92 -1.45
N ASP A 197 -7.10 -11.18 -1.32
CA ASP A 197 -5.73 -11.61 -1.04
C ASP A 197 -4.90 -11.89 -2.31
N LEU A 198 -5.46 -11.62 -3.51
CA LEU A 198 -4.89 -11.87 -4.83
C LEU A 198 -4.59 -13.35 -5.14
N GLY A 199 -4.98 -14.25 -4.25
CA GLY A 199 -4.80 -15.69 -4.42
C GLY A 199 -3.65 -16.29 -3.61
N LEU A 200 -3.55 -17.61 -3.69
CA LEU A 200 -2.59 -18.41 -2.95
C LEU A 200 -1.33 -18.71 -3.77
N VAL A 201 -0.22 -18.61 -3.08
CA VAL A 201 1.09 -19.09 -3.53
C VAL A 201 1.27 -20.52 -3.05
N ARG A 202 1.36 -21.48 -3.98
CA ARG A 202 1.62 -22.90 -3.66
C ARG A 202 3.12 -23.15 -3.54
N THR A 203 3.50 -23.87 -2.51
CA THR A 203 4.86 -24.37 -2.28
C THR A 203 4.84 -25.86 -1.91
N ALA A 204 6.00 -26.51 -1.86
CA ALA A 204 6.10 -27.91 -1.46
C ALA A 204 5.53 -28.20 -0.05
N LYS A 205 5.50 -27.19 0.83
CA LYS A 205 5.07 -27.33 2.24
C LYS A 205 3.75 -26.60 2.55
N GLY A 206 2.91 -26.38 1.56
CA GLY A 206 1.60 -25.77 1.72
C GLY A 206 1.44 -24.47 0.94
N SER A 207 0.36 -23.74 1.21
CA SER A 207 0.02 -22.50 0.51
C SER A 207 -0.04 -21.34 1.49
N PHE A 208 0.16 -20.12 0.98
CA PHE A 208 0.00 -18.89 1.72
C PHE A 208 -0.50 -17.77 0.79
N VAL A 209 -1.15 -16.76 1.35
CA VAL A 209 -1.71 -15.65 0.58
C VAL A 209 -0.63 -14.77 -0.02
N LYS A 210 -0.86 -14.26 -1.25
CA LYS A 210 0.05 -13.33 -1.93
C LYS A 210 0.14 -12.00 -1.19
N GLY A 211 -1.00 -11.43 -0.81
CA GLY A 211 -1.04 -10.12 -0.18
C GLY A 211 -2.42 -9.49 -0.22
N HIS A 212 -2.47 -8.18 -0.34
CA HIS A 212 -3.72 -7.43 -0.38
C HIS A 212 -3.85 -6.69 -1.71
N GLY A 213 -4.94 -6.99 -2.44
CA GLY A 213 -5.31 -6.29 -3.67
C GLY A 213 -5.87 -4.89 -3.38
N LEU A 214 -5.82 -4.02 -4.40
CA LEU A 214 -6.48 -2.72 -4.38
C LEU A 214 -7.89 -2.87 -4.96
N ARG A 215 -8.81 -3.35 -4.16
CA ARG A 215 -10.20 -3.55 -4.60
C ARG A 215 -11.01 -2.32 -4.32
N ILE A 216 -11.53 -1.71 -5.38
CA ILE A 216 -12.43 -0.56 -5.30
C ILE A 216 -13.85 -1.05 -5.63
N ARG A 217 -14.70 -1.06 -4.64
CA ARG A 217 -16.10 -1.46 -4.78
C ARG A 217 -16.97 -0.24 -5.13
N PRO A 218 -18.14 -0.43 -5.72
CA PRO A 218 -19.12 0.64 -5.86
C PRO A 218 -19.46 1.28 -4.51
N LEU A 219 -19.86 2.55 -4.51
CA LEU A 219 -20.11 3.31 -3.29
C LEU A 219 -21.18 2.65 -2.39
N GLU A 220 -22.20 2.08 -3.01
CA GLU A 220 -23.31 1.39 -2.34
C GLU A 220 -22.83 0.21 -1.50
N TYR A 221 -21.74 -0.45 -1.94
CA TYR A 221 -21.13 -1.51 -1.15
C TYR A 221 -20.61 -1.00 0.19
N TYR A 222 -19.89 0.13 0.19
CA TYR A 222 -19.35 0.72 1.42
C TYR A 222 -20.47 1.28 2.32
N GLN A 223 -21.50 1.87 1.72
CA GLN A 223 -22.66 2.37 2.46
C GLN A 223 -23.45 1.25 3.15
N LYS A 224 -23.52 0.07 2.53
CA LYS A 224 -24.25 -1.09 3.05
C LYS A 224 -23.43 -1.91 4.04
N HIS A 225 -22.15 -2.13 3.75
CA HIS A 225 -21.32 -3.10 4.48
C HIS A 225 -20.26 -2.47 5.39
N GLY A 226 -20.08 -1.17 5.34
CA GLY A 226 -18.96 -0.50 5.99
C GLY A 226 -17.66 -0.64 5.17
N HIS A 227 -16.51 -0.72 5.85
CA HIS A 227 -15.16 -0.81 5.23
C HIS A 227 -14.72 0.46 4.49
N LEU A 228 -15.33 1.60 4.76
CA LEU A 228 -14.92 2.89 4.20
C LEU A 228 -13.47 3.26 4.61
N ASP A 229 -13.01 2.79 5.75
CA ASP A 229 -11.63 2.92 6.20
C ASP A 229 -10.61 2.29 5.22
N GLU A 230 -10.93 1.13 4.62
CA GLU A 230 -10.12 0.54 3.55
C GLU A 230 -10.06 1.47 2.35
N LEU A 231 -11.22 1.93 1.87
CA LEU A 231 -11.29 2.87 0.74
C LEU A 231 -10.45 4.13 1.01
N LEU A 232 -10.57 4.74 2.20
CA LEU A 232 -9.82 5.95 2.55
C LEU A 232 -8.31 5.75 2.53
N VAL A 233 -7.81 4.59 2.98
CA VAL A 233 -6.38 4.25 2.89
C VAL A 233 -5.94 4.11 1.44
N LEU A 234 -6.73 3.42 0.59
CA LEU A 234 -6.45 3.27 -0.84
C LEU A 234 -6.49 4.62 -1.56
N PHE A 235 -7.48 5.45 -1.28
CA PHE A 235 -7.57 6.81 -1.83
C PHE A 235 -6.40 7.68 -1.41
N GLY A 236 -5.94 7.56 -0.16
CA GLY A 236 -4.72 8.22 0.30
C GLY A 236 -3.48 7.86 -0.52
N LEU A 237 -3.37 6.60 -1.00
CA LEU A 237 -2.30 6.18 -1.90
C LEU A 237 -2.49 6.70 -3.33
N LEU A 238 -3.72 6.60 -3.87
CA LEU A 238 -4.04 7.01 -5.23
C LEU A 238 -3.91 8.52 -5.42
N SER A 239 -4.28 9.31 -4.41
CA SER A 239 -4.15 10.77 -4.43
C SER A 239 -2.70 11.24 -4.49
N GLN A 240 -1.74 10.48 -3.92
CA GLN A 240 -0.30 10.79 -4.03
C GLN A 240 0.20 10.80 -5.48
N LEU A 241 -0.52 10.15 -6.39
CA LEU A 241 -0.21 10.06 -7.82
C LEU A 241 -1.16 10.88 -8.69
N GLY A 242 -2.17 11.55 -8.11
CA GLY A 242 -3.16 12.30 -8.86
C GLY A 242 -4.11 11.45 -9.71
N LEU A 243 -4.32 10.18 -9.32
CA LEU A 243 -5.04 9.20 -10.13
C LEU A 243 -6.57 9.23 -10.00
N ILE A 244 -7.10 9.92 -8.98
CA ILE A 244 -8.53 9.83 -8.67
C ILE A 244 -9.38 10.33 -9.85
N ASN A 245 -9.01 11.47 -10.44
CA ASN A 245 -9.77 12.07 -11.54
C ASN A 245 -9.67 11.31 -12.88
N ARG A 246 -8.79 10.29 -12.94
CA ARG A 246 -8.61 9.52 -14.16
C ARG A 246 -9.70 8.46 -14.38
N TYR A 247 -10.29 7.96 -13.30
CA TYR A 247 -11.21 6.82 -13.36
C TYR A 247 -12.60 7.24 -12.84
N PRO A 248 -13.68 7.06 -13.63
CA PRO A 248 -15.03 7.48 -13.25
C PRO A 248 -15.49 6.91 -11.90
N LEU A 249 -15.15 5.65 -11.63
CA LEU A 249 -15.48 5.02 -10.34
C LEU A 249 -14.82 5.74 -9.17
N LEU A 250 -13.55 6.15 -9.30
CA LEU A 250 -12.85 6.88 -8.25
C LEU A 250 -13.40 8.30 -8.10
N MET A 251 -13.76 8.95 -9.23
CA MET A 251 -14.38 10.27 -9.20
C MET A 251 -15.68 10.28 -8.43
N SER A 252 -16.58 9.33 -8.68
CA SER A 252 -17.86 9.26 -7.97
C SER A 252 -17.69 9.12 -6.45
N HIS A 253 -16.69 8.35 -6.00
CA HIS A 253 -16.37 8.24 -4.58
C HIS A 253 -15.77 9.54 -4.02
N PHE A 254 -14.93 10.21 -4.80
CA PHE A 254 -14.29 11.47 -4.42
C PHE A 254 -15.33 12.59 -4.27
N GLU A 255 -16.26 12.70 -5.19
CA GLU A 255 -17.38 13.64 -5.15
C GLU A 255 -18.29 13.36 -3.94
N TRP A 256 -18.60 12.08 -3.70
CA TRP A 256 -19.34 11.70 -2.51
C TRP A 256 -18.59 12.06 -1.21
N LEU A 257 -17.31 11.79 -1.11
CA LEU A 257 -16.50 12.19 0.04
C LEU A 257 -16.52 13.72 0.22
N HIS A 258 -16.44 14.48 -0.87
CA HIS A 258 -16.54 15.93 -0.83
C HIS A 258 -17.90 16.38 -0.30
N SER A 259 -18.98 15.76 -0.75
CA SER A 259 -20.35 16.08 -0.30
C SER A 259 -20.60 15.77 1.19
N GLN A 260 -19.74 14.98 1.84
CA GLN A 260 -19.84 14.68 3.28
C GLN A 260 -19.22 15.77 4.16
N GLN A 261 -18.66 16.82 3.56
CA GLN A 261 -18.16 17.98 4.30
C GLN A 261 -19.35 18.76 4.91
N ASN A 262 -19.25 19.07 6.21
CA ASN A 262 -20.26 19.89 6.88
C ASN A 262 -20.04 21.40 6.59
N ARG A 263 -20.94 22.25 7.08
CA ARG A 263 -20.89 23.71 6.87
C ARG A 263 -19.65 24.36 7.46
N ASP A 264 -19.01 23.74 8.46
CA ASP A 264 -17.78 24.23 9.10
C ASP A 264 -16.52 23.75 8.37
N GLY A 265 -16.65 23.08 7.22
CA GLY A 265 -15.53 22.56 6.46
C GLY A 265 -14.91 21.28 7.03
N ARG A 266 -15.62 20.56 7.90
CA ARG A 266 -15.13 19.36 8.58
C ARG A 266 -15.80 18.10 8.04
N TRP A 267 -15.18 16.93 8.28
CA TRP A 267 -15.74 15.62 7.94
C TRP A 267 -15.98 14.79 9.19
N ASN A 268 -17.24 14.41 9.39
CA ASN A 268 -17.65 13.50 10.45
C ASN A 268 -18.35 12.27 9.84
N LEU A 269 -17.57 11.37 9.26
CA LEU A 269 -18.10 10.16 8.63
C LEU A 269 -18.76 9.25 9.66
N PRO A 270 -19.93 8.65 9.35
CA PRO A 270 -20.65 7.77 10.26
C PRO A 270 -19.79 6.58 10.71
N THR A 271 -19.78 6.27 12.00
CA THR A 271 -19.00 5.17 12.58
C THR A 271 -19.37 3.83 11.95
N LYS A 272 -20.65 3.62 11.61
CA LYS A 272 -21.11 2.39 10.94
C LYS A 272 -20.45 2.10 9.60
N LEU A 273 -19.86 3.11 8.95
CA LEU A 273 -19.14 2.96 7.69
C LEU A 273 -17.68 2.56 7.88
N LEU A 274 -17.18 2.60 9.11
CA LEU A 274 -15.80 2.31 9.46
C LEU A 274 -15.76 0.98 10.24
N SER A 275 -14.80 0.13 9.88
CA SER A 275 -14.59 -1.15 10.58
C SER A 275 -13.73 -0.92 11.82
N GLU A 276 -14.35 -0.60 12.95
CA GLU A 276 -13.62 -0.39 14.22
C GLU A 276 -12.74 -1.60 14.56
N GLY A 277 -11.49 -1.32 14.92
CA GLY A 277 -10.52 -2.37 15.23
C GLY A 277 -9.86 -3.02 14.02
N SER A 278 -10.23 -2.63 12.79
CA SER A 278 -9.52 -3.08 11.60
C SER A 278 -8.11 -2.49 11.52
N ARG A 279 -7.24 -3.16 10.76
CA ARG A 279 -5.91 -2.59 10.44
C ARG A 279 -6.02 -1.28 9.65
N TRP A 280 -7.04 -1.15 8.80
CA TRP A 280 -7.27 0.04 7.99
C TRP A 280 -7.59 1.25 8.85
N THR A 281 -8.51 1.10 9.80
CA THR A 281 -8.82 2.12 10.81
C THR A 281 -7.57 2.55 11.58
N SER A 282 -6.70 1.59 11.94
CA SER A 282 -5.44 1.88 12.64
C SER A 282 -4.47 2.71 11.79
N LEU A 283 -4.48 2.55 10.47
CA LEU A 283 -3.66 3.36 9.55
C LEU A 283 -4.19 4.78 9.36
N LEU A 284 -5.49 4.99 9.52
CA LEU A 284 -6.11 6.31 9.45
C LEU A 284 -5.95 7.10 10.74
N ARG A 285 -5.96 6.43 11.89
CA ARG A 285 -5.99 7.07 13.19
C ARG A 285 -4.67 7.73 13.55
N ILE A 286 -4.74 9.02 13.92
CA ILE A 286 -3.66 9.81 14.48
C ILE A 286 -3.88 9.99 15.98
N GLU A 287 -5.13 10.26 16.37
CA GLU A 287 -5.52 10.37 17.76
C GLU A 287 -5.37 9.02 18.50
N LYS A 288 -5.28 9.08 19.82
CA LYS A 288 -5.11 7.89 20.67
C LYS A 288 -6.23 6.86 20.43
N ASP A 289 -7.45 7.34 20.32
CA ASP A 289 -8.66 6.54 20.06
C ASP A 289 -9.74 7.43 19.42
N TRP A 290 -10.83 6.82 18.95
CA TRP A 290 -12.00 7.52 18.42
C TRP A 290 -13.22 7.47 19.35
N ARG A 291 -13.00 7.27 20.65
CA ARG A 291 -14.08 7.30 21.66
C ARG A 291 -14.75 8.67 21.74
N SER A 292 -13.98 9.74 21.50
CA SER A 292 -14.51 11.10 21.42
C SER A 292 -14.88 11.43 19.95
N PRO A 293 -16.12 11.85 19.66
CA PRO A 293 -16.52 12.30 18.33
C PRO A 293 -15.59 13.40 17.77
N ALA A 294 -15.15 14.33 18.60
CA ALA A 294 -14.26 15.40 18.21
C ALA A 294 -12.88 14.88 17.72
N ARG A 295 -12.31 13.85 18.37
CA ARG A 295 -11.04 13.24 17.93
C ARG A 295 -11.20 12.53 16.59
N LYS A 296 -12.29 11.81 16.41
CA LYS A 296 -12.61 11.15 15.16
C LYS A 296 -12.79 12.17 14.02
N GLU A 297 -13.57 13.22 14.28
CA GLU A 297 -13.78 14.31 13.32
C GLU A 297 -12.46 15.00 12.94
N ALA A 298 -11.58 15.27 13.91
CA ALA A 298 -10.26 15.85 13.65
C ALA A 298 -9.42 14.96 12.73
N ASP A 299 -9.34 13.65 13.03
CA ASP A 299 -8.61 12.69 12.20
C ASP A 299 -9.20 12.58 10.79
N MET A 300 -10.52 12.48 10.67
CA MET A 300 -11.19 12.41 9.36
C MET A 300 -10.97 13.70 8.56
N THR A 301 -11.15 14.85 9.18
CA THR A 301 -10.93 16.15 8.52
C THR A 301 -9.49 16.27 8.02
N PHE A 302 -8.50 15.93 8.86
CA PHE A 302 -7.11 15.94 8.44
C PHE A 302 -6.85 15.00 7.25
N ARG A 303 -7.41 13.78 7.28
CA ARG A 303 -7.24 12.80 6.20
C ARG A 303 -7.88 13.26 4.90
N MET A 304 -9.06 13.84 4.97
CA MET A 304 -9.73 14.40 3.79
C MET A 304 -8.94 15.57 3.21
N LEU A 305 -8.53 16.52 4.01
CA LEU A 305 -7.71 17.65 3.56
C LEU A 305 -6.41 17.18 2.90
N LEU A 306 -5.73 16.20 3.48
CA LEU A 306 -4.51 15.64 2.90
C LEU A 306 -4.78 14.94 1.56
N LEU A 307 -5.87 14.19 1.45
CA LEU A 307 -6.29 13.51 0.24
C LEU A 307 -6.60 14.53 -0.87
N PHE A 308 -7.42 15.53 -0.60
CA PHE A 308 -7.76 16.58 -1.56
C PHE A 308 -6.54 17.38 -2.00
N LYS A 309 -5.68 17.78 -1.04
CA LYS A 309 -4.42 18.46 -1.35
C LYS A 309 -3.53 17.65 -2.29
N ASN A 310 -3.27 16.39 -1.95
CA ASN A 310 -2.42 15.53 -2.77
C ASN A 310 -3.00 15.35 -4.18
N GLN A 311 -4.30 15.08 -4.28
CA GLN A 311 -4.95 14.93 -5.57
C GLN A 311 -4.84 16.21 -6.41
N TRP A 312 -5.12 17.36 -5.83
CA TRP A 312 -5.01 18.65 -6.51
C TRP A 312 -3.59 18.94 -7.00
N GLU A 313 -2.58 18.77 -6.15
CA GLU A 313 -1.18 19.06 -6.50
C GLU A 313 -0.60 18.07 -7.54
N ARG A 314 -1.15 16.85 -7.66
CA ARG A 314 -0.59 15.78 -8.49
C ARG A 314 -1.35 15.52 -9.80
N GLN A 315 -2.63 15.84 -9.86
CA GLN A 315 -3.44 15.55 -11.05
C GLN A 315 -2.86 16.13 -12.35
N VAL A 316 -2.31 17.36 -12.30
CA VAL A 316 -1.71 18.03 -13.46
C VAL A 316 -0.49 17.27 -14.00
N ARG A 317 0.26 16.57 -13.14
CA ARG A 317 1.42 15.77 -13.54
C ARG A 317 1.05 14.45 -14.18
N MET A 318 -0.13 13.92 -13.85
CA MET A 318 -0.63 12.64 -14.38
C MET A 318 -1.40 12.81 -15.68
N LEU A 319 -2.07 13.94 -15.87
CA LEU A 319 -2.76 14.25 -17.10
C LEU A 319 -1.72 14.64 -18.17
N ASP A 320 -1.69 13.89 -19.27
CA ASP A 320 -0.94 14.29 -20.45
C ASP A 320 -1.81 15.26 -21.24
N ARG A 321 -1.38 16.52 -21.38
CA ARG A 321 -2.14 17.56 -22.09
C ARG A 321 -2.45 17.20 -23.57
N ARG A 322 -1.84 16.13 -24.09
CA ARG A 322 -1.98 15.69 -25.48
C ARG A 322 -3.02 14.59 -25.69
N ASP A 323 -3.38 13.82 -24.66
CA ASP A 323 -4.20 12.62 -24.81
C ASP A 323 -5.71 12.85 -24.67
N ASP A 324 -6.17 13.92 -23.99
CA ASP A 324 -7.55 13.97 -23.54
C ASP A 324 -8.46 14.99 -24.27
N GLY A 325 -7.93 15.78 -25.22
CA GLY A 325 -8.75 16.68 -26.09
C GLY A 325 -9.70 17.67 -25.37
N TYR A 326 -9.64 17.72 -24.05
CA TYR A 326 -10.43 18.66 -23.25
C TYR A 326 -9.58 19.86 -22.84
N PRO A 327 -10.00 21.08 -23.19
CA PRO A 327 -9.39 22.29 -22.63
C PRO A 327 -9.66 22.37 -21.13
N ILE A 328 -8.68 22.83 -20.40
CA ILE A 328 -8.73 23.15 -18.95
C ILE A 328 -9.78 24.21 -18.70
#